data_e473c0321b8f908675fff8f35273f60d
#
_entry.id   e473c0321b8f908675fff8f35273f60d
#
_cell.length_a   1.000
_cell.length_b   1.000
_cell.length_c   1.000
_cell.angle_alpha   90.00
_cell.angle_beta   90.00
_cell.angle_gamma   90.00
#
_symmetry.space_group_name_H-M   'P 1'
#
loop_
_entity.id
_entity.type
_entity.pdbx_description
1 polymer ?
#
loop_
_entity_poly.entity_id
_entity_poly.type
_entity_poly.pdbx_seq_one_letter_code
_entity_poly.pdbx_strand_id
1 'polypeptide(L)'
;MKSAATIDWLTFTVKMVTDPVEVIKRFLYMDSNLFADNDFGKFGYRKSMQFGGIMVYYDPAQGRKLEMGVCVSMTGVGCRTFEQHTRLTAAGTPLRALIEQIYISDNVHCTRLDLALDDKDKLLDLDRIADAVESGCVNSRIRKRTIYRTYDNANAAGTTVYIGAPASDFRIRFYDKAKEKYENTDERYYMHWVRLEMVMRGKNADGCVAAICNSDDLGLLASAILNDKLAFVERDSDSNISRCHICKWWLDFVDAVAAVKLVEKEDVPHKLERSIEWIKDQVAPSLSLIYDAKGFFLIREVLALGFDKRSRQQQALLDDYRNCYHVEEV
;
A
#
# COMPACT_ATOMS: atom_id res chain seq x y z
N MET A 1 12.51 -3.53 -19.03
CA MET A 1 12.26 -3.34 -17.56
C MET A 1 11.00 -4.12 -17.25
N LYS A 2 11.05 -5.09 -16.35
CA LYS A 2 9.92 -5.97 -16.07
C LYS A 2 8.78 -5.19 -15.42
N SER A 3 7.53 -5.53 -15.73
CA SER A 3 6.33 -5.08 -15.04
C SER A 3 6.51 -5.30 -13.54
N ALA A 4 6.37 -4.27 -12.73
CA ALA A 4 6.59 -4.36 -11.29
C ALA A 4 5.34 -3.90 -10.55
N ALA A 5 4.94 -4.65 -9.52
CA ALA A 5 3.94 -4.19 -8.57
C ALA A 5 4.58 -3.25 -7.54
N THR A 6 3.97 -2.10 -7.30
CA THR A 6 4.44 -1.11 -6.34
C THR A 6 3.30 -0.58 -5.49
N ILE A 7 3.60 -0.12 -4.27
CA ILE A 7 2.66 0.62 -3.45
C ILE A 7 2.76 2.10 -3.85
N ASP A 8 1.66 2.65 -4.37
CA ASP A 8 1.62 4.01 -4.92
C ASP A 8 0.81 5.00 -4.05
N TRP A 9 0.18 4.50 -3.01
CA TRP A 9 -0.48 5.31 -1.99
C TRP A 9 -0.62 4.50 -0.71
N LEU A 10 -0.34 5.12 0.43
CA LEU A 10 -0.59 4.54 1.74
C LEU A 10 -1.14 5.62 2.67
N THR A 11 -2.31 5.39 3.25
CA THR A 11 -2.89 6.25 4.29
C THR A 11 -3.29 5.37 5.47
N PHE A 12 -2.80 5.72 6.65
CA PHE A 12 -3.14 5.04 7.89
C PHE A 12 -3.42 6.04 9.01
N THR A 13 -4.17 5.61 10.00
CA THR A 13 -4.53 6.43 11.17
C THR A 13 -4.07 5.73 12.43
N VAL A 14 -3.33 6.46 13.26
CA VAL A 14 -2.88 6.01 14.58
C VAL A 14 -3.85 6.59 15.62
N LYS A 15 -4.76 5.76 16.13
CA LYS A 15 -5.73 6.15 17.15
C LYS A 15 -5.06 6.28 18.50
N MET A 16 -5.72 6.99 19.41
CA MET A 16 -5.28 7.19 20.81
C MET A 16 -3.98 7.99 20.95
N VAL A 17 -3.51 8.63 19.89
CA VAL A 17 -2.36 9.53 19.84
C VAL A 17 -2.82 10.88 19.29
N THR A 18 -2.36 11.97 19.88
CA THR A 18 -2.69 13.35 19.44
C THR A 18 -1.51 14.14 18.96
N ASP A 19 -0.29 13.71 19.33
CA ASP A 19 0.96 14.36 18.93
C ASP A 19 1.46 13.83 17.58
N PRO A 20 1.49 14.67 16.52
CA PRO A 20 2.01 14.28 15.23
C PRO A 20 3.51 13.97 15.26
N VAL A 21 4.27 14.60 16.16
CA VAL A 21 5.72 14.38 16.28
C VAL A 21 6.02 12.96 16.76
N GLU A 22 5.22 12.44 17.69
CA GLU A 22 5.33 11.04 18.14
C GLU A 22 5.11 10.08 16.96
N VAL A 23 4.08 10.34 16.13
CA VAL A 23 3.75 9.48 14.98
C VAL A 23 4.83 9.55 13.91
N ILE A 24 5.37 10.74 13.61
CA ILE A 24 6.48 10.91 12.66
C ILE A 24 7.70 10.10 13.11
N LYS A 25 8.11 10.23 14.35
CA LYS A 25 9.28 9.51 14.89
C LYS A 25 9.06 8.00 14.93
N ARG A 26 7.88 7.56 15.37
CA ARG A 26 7.58 6.15 15.61
C ARG A 26 7.31 5.35 14.32
N PHE A 27 6.61 5.93 13.35
CA PHE A 27 6.18 5.22 12.14
C PHE A 27 6.98 5.61 10.90
N LEU A 28 7.41 6.87 10.81
CA LEU A 28 8.16 7.33 9.64
C LEU A 28 9.67 7.30 9.85
N TYR A 29 10.13 7.17 11.10
CA TYR A 29 11.57 7.18 11.46
C TYR A 29 12.29 8.43 10.95
N MET A 30 11.57 9.56 10.91
CA MET A 30 12.06 10.84 10.43
C MET A 30 12.14 11.86 11.55
N ASP A 31 13.03 12.86 11.38
CA ASP A 31 13.01 14.04 12.23
C ASP A 31 11.80 14.92 11.87
N SER A 32 11.02 15.27 12.89
CA SER A 32 9.84 16.14 12.70
C SER A 32 10.20 17.53 12.20
N ASN A 33 11.44 18.00 12.42
CA ASN A 33 11.93 19.28 11.89
C ASN A 33 12.04 19.32 10.35
N LEU A 34 12.00 18.17 9.69
CA LEU A 34 11.92 18.10 8.21
C LEU A 34 10.53 18.49 7.68
N PHE A 35 9.52 18.48 8.53
CA PHE A 35 8.14 18.73 8.13
C PHE A 35 7.76 20.18 8.33
N ALA A 36 7.18 20.80 7.31
CA ALA A 36 6.58 22.12 7.40
C ALA A 36 5.18 22.04 8.02
N ASP A 37 4.92 22.91 9.00
CA ASP A 37 3.58 23.05 9.58
C ASP A 37 2.63 23.79 8.66
N ASN A 38 1.37 23.36 8.61
CA ASN A 38 0.31 23.98 7.86
C ASN A 38 -0.95 24.16 8.74
N ASP A 39 -1.55 25.33 8.67
CA ASP A 39 -2.84 25.66 9.32
C ASP A 39 -4.06 25.17 8.54
N PHE A 40 -3.89 24.14 7.72
CA PHE A 40 -4.98 23.46 7.03
C PHE A 40 -4.85 21.94 7.15
N GLY A 41 -5.98 21.26 7.12
CA GLY A 41 -6.03 19.79 7.16
C GLY A 41 -7.08 19.23 6.20
N LYS A 42 -7.16 17.92 6.15
CA LYS A 42 -8.17 17.13 5.41
C LYS A 42 -8.77 16.06 6.32
N PHE A 43 -9.78 15.37 5.83
CA PHE A 43 -10.39 14.23 6.53
C PHE A 43 -10.96 14.56 7.93
N GLY A 44 -11.34 15.83 8.17
CA GLY A 44 -11.84 16.28 9.46
C GLY A 44 -10.76 16.78 10.42
N TYR A 45 -9.52 16.87 10.00
CA TYR A 45 -8.41 17.48 10.74
C TYR A 45 -8.26 18.96 10.35
N ARG A 46 -7.82 19.80 11.29
CA ARG A 46 -7.63 21.25 11.09
C ARG A 46 -6.22 21.60 10.68
N LYS A 47 -5.23 20.79 11.09
CA LYS A 47 -3.81 21.04 10.87
C LYS A 47 -3.12 19.89 10.17
N SER A 48 -1.98 20.17 9.57
CA SER A 48 -1.11 19.13 9.02
C SER A 48 0.36 19.55 9.06
N MET A 49 1.22 18.53 9.01
CA MET A 49 2.66 18.68 8.76
C MET A 49 2.98 18.00 7.43
N GLN A 50 3.89 18.58 6.63
CA GLN A 50 4.18 18.11 5.27
C GLN A 50 5.67 17.99 4.98
N PHE A 51 6.05 16.86 4.37
CA PHE A 51 7.39 16.66 3.81
C PHE A 51 7.33 15.74 2.58
N GLY A 52 7.85 16.19 1.43
CA GLY A 52 8.09 15.36 0.24
C GLY A 52 6.91 14.48 -0.22
N GLY A 53 5.66 14.98 -0.17
CA GLY A 53 4.45 14.23 -0.52
C GLY A 53 3.90 13.34 0.61
N ILE A 54 4.50 13.41 1.80
CA ILE A 54 3.99 12.84 3.06
C ILE A 54 3.22 13.93 3.79
N MET A 55 1.97 13.64 4.17
CA MET A 55 1.11 14.52 4.98
C MET A 55 0.79 13.83 6.29
N VAL A 56 0.94 14.53 7.40
CA VAL A 56 0.56 14.09 8.74
C VAL A 56 -0.54 15.02 9.24
N TYR A 57 -1.77 14.54 9.28
CA TYR A 57 -2.94 15.32 9.70
C TYR A 57 -3.20 15.10 11.19
N TYR A 58 -3.43 16.20 11.92
CA TYR A 58 -3.68 16.21 13.34
C TYR A 58 -4.67 17.32 13.75
N ASP A 59 -5.00 17.42 15.03
CA ASP A 59 -5.97 18.35 15.57
C ASP A 59 -7.38 18.21 14.93
N PRO A 60 -8.12 17.12 15.24
CA PRO A 60 -9.47 16.91 14.72
C PRO A 60 -10.45 18.05 15.08
N ALA A 61 -11.28 18.43 14.12
CA ALA A 61 -12.18 19.58 14.22
C ALA A 61 -13.30 19.45 15.25
N GLN A 62 -13.66 18.23 15.68
CA GLN A 62 -14.78 17.99 16.59
C GLN A 62 -14.40 16.99 17.68
N GLY A 63 -14.13 17.46 18.89
CA GLY A 63 -14.16 16.73 20.19
C GLY A 63 -13.64 15.29 20.33
N ARG A 64 -13.48 14.54 19.24
CA ARG A 64 -13.07 13.13 19.20
C ARG A 64 -11.57 12.95 19.00
N LYS A 65 -10.76 13.75 19.69
CA LYS A 65 -9.30 13.82 19.46
C LYS A 65 -8.61 12.47 19.57
N LEU A 66 -8.92 11.68 20.58
CA LEU A 66 -8.31 10.37 20.80
C LEU A 66 -8.82 9.30 19.82
N GLU A 67 -10.10 9.30 19.51
CA GLU A 67 -10.70 8.33 18.58
C GLU A 67 -10.21 8.54 17.13
N MET A 68 -10.07 9.81 16.72
CA MET A 68 -9.55 10.15 15.39
C MET A 68 -8.02 10.03 15.32
N GLY A 69 -7.30 10.35 16.40
CA GLY A 69 -5.85 10.23 16.45
C GLY A 69 -5.13 11.11 15.46
N VAL A 70 -4.05 10.59 14.88
CA VAL A 70 -3.22 11.23 13.84
C VAL A 70 -3.27 10.40 12.57
N CYS A 71 -3.49 11.05 11.42
CA CYS A 71 -3.58 10.40 10.12
C CYS A 71 -2.35 10.72 9.27
N VAL A 72 -1.66 9.70 8.81
CA VAL A 72 -0.54 9.82 7.86
C VAL A 72 -1.03 9.45 6.47
N SER A 73 -0.75 10.29 5.48
CA SER A 73 -1.09 10.04 4.08
C SER A 73 0.14 10.26 3.19
N MET A 74 0.56 9.22 2.52
CA MET A 74 1.66 9.23 1.57
C MET A 74 1.12 8.98 0.17
N THR A 75 1.31 9.95 -0.73
CA THR A 75 1.09 9.77 -2.17
C THR A 75 2.20 8.91 -2.79
N GLY A 76 2.14 8.63 -4.09
CA GLY A 76 3.24 7.95 -4.78
C GLY A 76 4.60 8.65 -4.59
N VAL A 77 4.62 9.98 -4.61
CA VAL A 77 5.82 10.76 -4.26
C VAL A 77 6.19 10.55 -2.79
N GLY A 78 5.22 10.59 -1.89
CA GLY A 78 5.45 10.39 -0.45
C GLY A 78 5.99 9.00 -0.13
N CYS A 79 5.48 7.94 -0.79
CA CYS A 79 6.01 6.58 -0.66
C CYS A 79 7.48 6.52 -1.12
N ARG A 80 7.83 7.16 -2.25
CA ARG A 80 9.23 7.22 -2.73
C ARG A 80 10.13 8.04 -1.81
N THR A 81 9.64 9.17 -1.29
CA THR A 81 10.37 9.97 -0.30
C THR A 81 10.66 9.17 0.96
N PHE A 82 9.67 8.43 1.48
CA PHE A 82 9.85 7.54 2.61
C PHE A 82 10.91 6.47 2.34
N GLU A 83 10.82 5.77 1.20
CA GLU A 83 11.79 4.74 0.81
C GLU A 83 13.22 5.30 0.64
N GLN A 84 13.36 6.48 0.05
CA GLN A 84 14.66 7.13 -0.12
C GLN A 84 15.27 7.52 1.22
N HIS A 85 14.46 8.12 2.11
CA HIS A 85 14.92 8.54 3.43
C HIS A 85 15.38 7.34 4.27
N THR A 86 14.58 6.29 4.32
CA THR A 86 14.87 5.12 5.14
C THR A 86 15.98 4.22 4.57
N ARG A 87 16.24 4.24 3.25
CA ARG A 87 17.43 3.58 2.64
C ARG A 87 18.75 4.16 3.13
N LEU A 88 18.77 5.42 3.51
CA LEU A 88 19.96 6.06 4.09
C LEU A 88 20.20 5.63 5.53
N THR A 89 19.21 5.05 6.20
CA THR A 89 19.22 4.76 7.62
C THR A 89 19.00 3.29 7.98
N ALA A 90 18.46 2.46 7.07
CA ALA A 90 18.15 1.05 7.34
C ALA A 90 18.38 0.13 6.13
N ALA A 91 18.85 -1.10 6.39
CA ALA A 91 18.90 -2.16 5.40
C ALA A 91 17.51 -2.80 5.23
N GLY A 92 17.04 -3.02 3.99
CA GLY A 92 15.79 -3.74 3.74
C GLY A 92 14.80 -3.01 2.81
N THR A 93 13.52 -3.39 2.87
CA THR A 93 12.42 -2.79 2.10
C THR A 93 11.60 -1.89 3.05
N PRO A 94 11.91 -0.60 3.17
CA PRO A 94 11.41 0.25 4.25
C PRO A 94 9.88 0.36 4.30
N LEU A 95 9.24 0.41 3.11
CA LEU A 95 7.77 0.53 3.03
C LEU A 95 7.08 -0.76 3.49
N ARG A 96 7.68 -1.92 3.25
CA ARG A 96 7.18 -3.20 3.76
C ARG A 96 7.25 -3.25 5.28
N ALA A 97 8.35 -2.82 5.89
CA ALA A 97 8.49 -2.75 7.34
C ALA A 97 7.43 -1.84 7.98
N LEU A 98 7.13 -0.69 7.36
CA LEU A 98 6.04 0.18 7.81
C LEU A 98 4.67 -0.53 7.73
N ILE A 99 4.40 -1.28 6.66
CA ILE A 99 3.15 -2.04 6.52
C ILE A 99 3.05 -3.13 7.59
N GLU A 100 4.14 -3.82 7.88
CA GLU A 100 4.20 -4.81 8.96
C GLU A 100 3.96 -4.17 10.33
N GLN A 101 4.52 -2.99 10.58
CA GLN A 101 4.26 -2.22 11.79
C GLN A 101 2.79 -1.79 11.91
N ILE A 102 2.18 -1.33 10.82
CA ILE A 102 0.74 -1.02 10.76
C ILE A 102 -0.07 -2.26 11.11
N TYR A 103 0.29 -3.42 10.52
CA TYR A 103 -0.43 -4.67 10.72
C TYR A 103 -0.40 -5.19 12.15
N ILE A 104 0.75 -5.07 12.84
CA ILE A 104 0.90 -5.57 14.21
C ILE A 104 0.38 -4.61 15.28
N SER A 105 0.03 -3.36 14.92
CA SER A 105 -0.39 -2.32 15.85
C SER A 105 -1.92 -2.26 15.93
N ASP A 106 -2.51 -2.57 17.09
CA ASP A 106 -3.97 -2.62 17.29
C ASP A 106 -4.66 -1.26 17.14
N ASN A 107 -3.95 -0.19 17.46
CA ASN A 107 -4.48 1.18 17.38
C ASN A 107 -4.22 1.84 16.01
N VAL A 108 -3.76 1.08 15.03
CA VAL A 108 -3.47 1.58 13.68
C VAL A 108 -4.35 0.90 12.65
N HIS A 109 -4.97 1.71 11.78
CA HIS A 109 -5.81 1.24 10.70
C HIS A 109 -5.34 1.82 9.37
N CYS A 110 -5.17 0.96 8.37
CA CYS A 110 -4.94 1.40 7.01
C CYS A 110 -6.26 1.85 6.39
N THR A 111 -6.39 3.13 6.09
CA THR A 111 -7.62 3.69 5.51
C THR A 111 -7.61 3.75 4.00
N ARG A 112 -6.42 3.74 3.37
CA ARG A 112 -6.23 3.62 1.92
C ARG A 112 -4.88 2.99 1.60
N LEU A 113 -4.90 2.06 0.63
CA LEU A 113 -3.71 1.49 0.02
C LEU A 113 -3.96 1.32 -1.47
N ASP A 114 -3.03 1.85 -2.29
CA ASP A 114 -3.10 1.69 -3.74
C ASP A 114 -1.92 0.82 -4.20
N LEU A 115 -2.25 -0.26 -4.91
CA LEU A 115 -1.28 -1.08 -5.62
C LEU A 115 -1.24 -0.66 -7.08
N ALA A 116 -0.06 -0.32 -7.59
CA ALA A 116 0.17 0.04 -8.97
C ALA A 116 0.92 -1.05 -9.72
N LEU A 117 0.45 -1.36 -10.92
CA LEU A 117 1.06 -2.28 -11.87
C LEU A 117 1.44 -1.49 -13.11
N ASP A 118 2.71 -1.49 -13.44
CA ASP A 118 3.25 -0.76 -14.59
C ASP A 118 3.47 -1.69 -15.77
N ASP A 119 2.82 -1.42 -16.89
CA ASP A 119 3.09 -2.06 -18.18
C ASP A 119 3.99 -1.15 -19.03
N LYS A 120 5.19 -1.64 -19.32
CA LYS A 120 6.14 -1.03 -20.25
C LYS A 120 6.43 -1.91 -21.46
N ASP A 121 5.83 -3.10 -21.49
CA ASP A 121 6.06 -4.13 -22.50
C ASP A 121 4.93 -4.16 -23.57
N LYS A 122 4.05 -3.14 -23.57
CA LYS A 122 2.95 -2.96 -24.52
C LYS A 122 1.90 -4.09 -24.49
N LEU A 123 1.67 -4.67 -23.34
CA LEU A 123 0.61 -5.67 -23.13
C LEU A 123 -0.76 -5.00 -22.98
N LEU A 124 -0.79 -3.84 -22.33
CA LEU A 124 -1.99 -3.03 -22.14
C LEU A 124 -2.08 -1.92 -23.20
N ASP A 125 -3.25 -1.81 -23.80
CA ASP A 125 -3.64 -0.73 -24.71
C ASP A 125 -4.90 -0.06 -24.16
N LEU A 126 -4.84 1.26 -23.90
CA LEU A 126 -5.93 2.00 -23.27
C LEU A 126 -7.18 2.12 -24.14
N ASP A 127 -7.02 2.21 -25.45
CA ASP A 127 -8.16 2.28 -26.36
C ASP A 127 -8.85 0.92 -26.45
N ARG A 128 -8.09 -0.17 -26.56
CA ARG A 128 -8.64 -1.54 -26.48
C ARG A 128 -9.36 -1.79 -25.15
N ILE A 129 -8.84 -1.31 -24.03
CA ILE A 129 -9.48 -1.41 -22.70
C ILE A 129 -10.78 -0.61 -22.69
N ALA A 130 -10.78 0.61 -23.24
CA ALA A 130 -11.96 1.45 -23.34
C ALA A 130 -13.04 0.80 -24.23
N ASP A 131 -12.68 0.28 -25.38
CA ASP A 131 -13.58 -0.41 -26.30
C ASP A 131 -14.19 -1.68 -25.66
N ALA A 132 -13.40 -2.45 -24.92
CA ALA A 132 -13.89 -3.60 -24.17
C ALA A 132 -14.89 -3.20 -23.07
N VAL A 133 -14.70 -2.05 -22.44
CA VAL A 133 -15.64 -1.50 -21.45
C VAL A 133 -16.93 -1.02 -22.14
N GLU A 134 -16.85 -0.32 -23.26
CA GLU A 134 -17.98 0.19 -24.02
C GLU A 134 -18.83 -0.94 -24.63
N SER A 135 -18.19 -1.99 -25.16
CA SER A 135 -18.85 -3.18 -25.71
C SER A 135 -19.36 -4.15 -24.63
N GLY A 136 -19.09 -3.86 -23.35
CA GLY A 136 -19.52 -4.73 -22.24
C GLY A 136 -18.73 -6.04 -22.11
N CYS A 137 -17.55 -6.15 -22.72
CA CYS A 137 -16.65 -7.31 -22.66
C CYS A 137 -15.83 -7.35 -21.37
N VAL A 138 -16.46 -7.07 -20.24
CA VAL A 138 -15.80 -6.99 -18.91
C VAL A 138 -16.54 -7.85 -17.91
N ASN A 139 -15.91 -8.90 -17.44
CA ASN A 139 -16.37 -9.73 -16.33
C ASN A 139 -15.86 -9.13 -15.01
N SER A 140 -16.75 -8.52 -14.24
CA SER A 140 -16.48 -7.93 -12.94
C SER A 140 -17.76 -7.74 -12.15
N ARG A 141 -17.68 -7.93 -10.83
CA ARG A 141 -18.78 -7.57 -9.89
C ARG A 141 -18.92 -6.05 -9.74
N ILE A 142 -17.90 -5.28 -10.14
CA ILE A 142 -17.92 -3.82 -10.09
C ILE A 142 -18.69 -3.28 -11.30
N ARG A 143 -19.89 -2.74 -11.05
CA ARG A 143 -20.82 -2.36 -12.13
C ARG A 143 -20.52 -1.00 -12.74
N LYS A 144 -20.11 0.01 -11.91
CA LYS A 144 -19.86 1.36 -12.41
C LYS A 144 -18.54 1.41 -13.16
N ARG A 145 -18.58 1.93 -14.39
CA ARG A 145 -17.41 2.11 -15.25
C ARG A 145 -17.46 3.52 -15.83
N THR A 146 -16.31 4.15 -16.01
CA THR A 146 -16.23 5.52 -16.52
C THR A 146 -14.99 5.64 -17.37
N ILE A 147 -15.15 6.19 -18.57
CA ILE A 147 -14.05 6.46 -19.49
C ILE A 147 -13.95 7.98 -19.65
N TYR A 148 -12.75 8.51 -19.48
CA TYR A 148 -12.42 9.88 -19.80
C TYR A 148 -11.49 9.87 -21.01
N ARG A 149 -11.87 10.59 -22.06
CA ARG A 149 -11.03 10.86 -23.21
C ARG A 149 -10.77 12.36 -23.27
N THR A 150 -9.53 12.74 -23.32
CA THR A 150 -9.11 14.14 -23.54
C THR A 150 -8.70 14.29 -24.99
N TYR A 151 -9.02 15.44 -25.57
CA TYR A 151 -8.69 15.76 -26.95
C TYR A 151 -7.92 17.07 -26.97
N ASP A 152 -6.88 17.12 -27.81
CA ASP A 152 -6.21 18.35 -28.18
C ASP A 152 -6.52 18.65 -29.65
N ASN A 153 -7.32 19.67 -29.89
CA ASN A 153 -7.94 20.00 -31.18
C ASN A 153 -8.68 18.80 -31.81
N ALA A 154 -8.87 17.95 -32.12
CA ALA A 154 -9.50 16.75 -32.64
C ALA A 154 -8.65 15.49 -32.46
N ASN A 155 -7.46 15.63 -31.91
CA ASN A 155 -6.57 14.50 -31.66
C ASN A 155 -6.79 13.95 -30.25
N ALA A 156 -6.87 12.62 -30.11
CA ALA A 156 -6.96 11.98 -28.81
C ALA A 156 -5.68 12.26 -27.99
N ALA A 157 -5.81 13.06 -26.94
CA ALA A 157 -4.70 13.45 -26.09
C ALA A 157 -4.47 12.51 -24.90
N GLY A 158 -5.48 11.73 -24.51
CA GLY A 158 -5.35 10.75 -23.44
C GLY A 158 -6.64 9.99 -23.15
N THR A 159 -6.49 8.74 -22.69
CA THR A 159 -7.60 7.89 -22.24
C THR A 159 -7.34 7.43 -20.81
N THR A 160 -8.33 7.59 -19.93
CA THR A 160 -8.33 7.03 -18.60
C THR A 160 -9.60 6.21 -18.38
N VAL A 161 -9.44 4.98 -17.94
CA VAL A 161 -10.56 4.07 -17.69
C VAL A 161 -10.65 3.76 -16.21
N TYR A 162 -11.85 3.91 -15.64
CA TYR A 162 -12.15 3.56 -14.26
C TYR A 162 -13.16 2.42 -14.20
N ILE A 163 -12.85 1.43 -13.35
CA ILE A 163 -13.77 0.37 -12.93
C ILE A 163 -14.04 0.58 -11.45
N GLY A 164 -15.22 1.06 -11.10
CA GLY A 164 -15.63 1.46 -9.75
C GLY A 164 -15.96 2.94 -9.61
N ALA A 165 -16.85 3.27 -8.68
CA ALA A 165 -17.18 4.65 -8.35
C ALA A 165 -16.04 5.35 -7.58
N PRO A 166 -15.95 6.71 -7.61
CA PRO A 166 -14.95 7.44 -6.85
C PRO A 166 -14.96 7.15 -5.34
N ALA A 167 -16.14 6.91 -4.78
CA ALA A 167 -16.33 6.61 -3.34
C ALA A 167 -16.33 5.11 -3.01
N SER A 168 -16.07 4.23 -3.98
CA SER A 168 -16.02 2.78 -3.71
C SER A 168 -14.83 2.40 -2.85
N ASP A 169 -15.02 1.39 -2.00
CA ASP A 169 -13.93 0.81 -1.20
C ASP A 169 -12.91 0.04 -2.05
N PHE A 170 -13.27 -0.30 -3.28
CA PHE A 170 -12.37 -0.87 -4.28
C PHE A 170 -12.63 -0.24 -5.65
N ARG A 171 -11.58 0.24 -6.31
CA ARG A 171 -11.63 0.87 -7.63
C ARG A 171 -10.36 0.55 -8.41
N ILE A 172 -10.49 0.32 -9.71
CA ILE A 172 -9.36 0.15 -10.61
C ILE A 172 -9.31 1.37 -11.54
N ARG A 173 -8.10 1.84 -11.85
CA ARG A 173 -7.81 2.91 -12.79
C ARG A 173 -6.74 2.48 -13.77
N PHE A 174 -6.98 2.68 -15.06
CA PHE A 174 -6.02 2.52 -16.14
C PHE A 174 -5.71 3.88 -16.75
N TYR A 175 -4.45 4.23 -16.93
CA TYR A 175 -4.06 5.49 -17.53
C TYR A 175 -2.64 5.48 -18.09
N ASP A 176 -2.33 6.45 -18.95
CA ASP A 176 -1.01 6.68 -19.52
C ASP A 176 -0.11 7.37 -18.49
N LYS A 177 0.77 6.60 -17.86
CA LYS A 177 1.71 7.09 -16.84
C LYS A 177 2.87 7.86 -17.46
N ALA A 178 3.22 7.57 -18.73
CA ALA A 178 4.25 8.34 -19.43
C ALA A 178 3.78 9.78 -19.64
N LYS A 179 2.54 9.97 -20.09
CA LYS A 179 1.96 11.31 -20.24
C LYS A 179 1.87 12.06 -18.94
N GLU A 180 1.43 11.41 -17.85
CA GLU A 180 1.38 12.07 -16.53
C GLU A 180 2.78 12.48 -16.04
N LYS A 181 3.79 11.61 -16.19
CA LYS A 181 5.13 11.85 -15.66
C LYS A 181 5.93 12.84 -16.49
N TYR A 182 5.77 12.80 -17.81
CA TYR A 182 6.54 13.57 -18.77
C TYR A 182 5.71 14.65 -19.48
N GLU A 183 4.69 15.19 -18.80
CA GLU A 183 3.71 16.12 -19.37
C GLU A 183 4.34 17.29 -20.13
N ASN A 184 5.51 17.76 -19.67
CA ASN A 184 6.22 18.90 -20.22
C ASN A 184 7.47 18.54 -21.04
N THR A 185 7.63 17.29 -21.45
CA THR A 185 8.79 16.81 -22.23
C THR A 185 8.34 15.95 -23.41
N ASP A 186 9.19 15.88 -24.45
CA ASP A 186 8.90 15.06 -25.64
C ASP A 186 8.97 13.54 -25.36
N GLU A 187 9.54 13.13 -24.23
CA GLU A 187 9.62 11.74 -23.80
C GLU A 187 8.25 11.06 -23.69
N ARG A 188 7.19 11.83 -23.40
CA ARG A 188 5.80 11.35 -23.34
C ARG A 188 5.32 10.67 -24.63
N TYR A 189 5.88 11.02 -25.78
CA TYR A 189 5.49 10.48 -27.09
C TYR A 189 6.21 9.19 -27.46
N TYR A 190 7.38 8.93 -26.85
CA TYR A 190 8.24 7.83 -27.22
C TYR A 190 8.19 6.66 -26.24
N MET A 191 7.67 6.89 -25.03
CA MET A 191 7.63 5.87 -23.99
C MET A 191 6.23 5.27 -23.83
N HIS A 192 6.12 3.96 -24.02
CA HIS A 192 4.94 3.24 -23.57
C HIS A 192 5.04 2.99 -22.06
N TRP A 193 4.09 3.52 -21.32
CA TRP A 193 3.95 3.25 -19.89
C TRP A 193 2.48 3.39 -19.48
N VAL A 194 1.76 2.28 -19.53
CA VAL A 194 0.40 2.21 -19.00
C VAL A 194 0.45 1.74 -17.56
N ARG A 195 -0.25 2.43 -16.69
CA ARG A 195 -0.39 2.05 -15.28
C ARG A 195 -1.81 1.60 -15.00
N LEU A 196 -1.92 0.45 -14.31
CA LEU A 196 -3.11 0.00 -13.64
C LEU A 196 -2.94 0.25 -12.14
N GLU A 197 -3.88 0.93 -11.50
CA GLU A 197 -3.92 1.12 -10.06
C GLU A 197 -5.16 0.47 -9.47
N MET A 198 -4.96 -0.30 -8.42
CA MET A 198 -6.02 -0.83 -7.56
C MET A 198 -6.08 0.00 -6.29
N VAL A 199 -7.11 0.84 -6.17
CA VAL A 199 -7.36 1.70 -5.02
C VAL A 199 -8.24 0.96 -4.02
N MET A 200 -7.72 0.70 -2.85
CA MET A 200 -8.41 0.01 -1.75
C MET A 200 -8.62 0.94 -0.58
N ARG A 201 -9.81 0.91 0.03
CA ARG A 201 -10.17 1.73 1.18
C ARG A 201 -10.80 0.90 2.28
N GLY A 202 -10.76 1.43 3.52
CA GLY A 202 -11.36 0.82 4.70
C GLY A 202 -10.96 -0.65 4.85
N LYS A 203 -11.92 -1.55 5.01
CA LYS A 203 -11.67 -2.99 5.19
C LYS A 203 -10.87 -3.64 4.06
N ASN A 204 -10.98 -3.15 2.83
CA ASN A 204 -10.16 -3.66 1.72
C ASN A 204 -8.70 -3.23 1.86
N ALA A 205 -8.42 -2.02 2.37
CA ALA A 205 -7.07 -1.57 2.64
C ALA A 205 -6.44 -2.36 3.80
N ASP A 206 -7.15 -2.54 4.92
CA ASP A 206 -6.70 -3.36 6.03
C ASP A 206 -6.46 -4.82 5.61
N GLY A 207 -7.37 -5.39 4.80
CA GLY A 207 -7.22 -6.73 4.26
C GLY A 207 -6.01 -6.86 3.33
N CYS A 208 -5.71 -5.83 2.52
CA CYS A 208 -4.53 -5.81 1.67
C CYS A 208 -3.23 -5.71 2.48
N VAL A 209 -3.20 -4.90 3.55
CA VAL A 209 -2.09 -4.85 4.51
C VAL A 209 -1.82 -6.24 5.08
N ALA A 210 -2.85 -6.94 5.56
CA ALA A 210 -2.73 -8.31 6.06
C ALA A 210 -2.21 -9.28 4.98
N ALA A 211 -2.70 -9.16 3.75
CA ALA A 211 -2.27 -10.00 2.63
C ALA A 211 -0.79 -9.75 2.25
N ILE A 212 -0.35 -8.48 2.24
CA ILE A 212 1.06 -8.11 1.99
C ILE A 212 1.96 -8.74 3.07
N CYS A 213 1.57 -8.67 4.33
CA CYS A 213 2.35 -9.25 5.43
C CYS A 213 2.44 -10.78 5.35
N ASN A 214 1.46 -11.44 4.72
CA ASN A 214 1.42 -12.89 4.53
C ASN A 214 1.94 -13.35 3.15
N SER A 215 2.46 -12.46 2.33
CA SER A 215 2.98 -12.77 0.99
C SER A 215 4.39 -12.23 0.82
N ASP A 216 5.28 -13.02 0.23
CA ASP A 216 6.63 -12.57 -0.10
C ASP A 216 6.72 -11.94 -1.49
N ASP A 217 5.66 -12.08 -2.29
CA ASP A 217 5.61 -11.59 -3.66
C ASP A 217 4.42 -10.66 -3.88
N LEU A 218 4.71 -9.35 -3.98
CA LEU A 218 3.70 -8.33 -4.22
C LEU A 218 3.08 -8.46 -5.63
N GLY A 219 3.83 -8.95 -6.60
CA GLY A 219 3.35 -9.17 -7.97
C GLY A 219 2.30 -10.29 -8.02
N LEU A 220 2.60 -11.44 -7.42
CA LEU A 220 1.65 -12.56 -7.28
C LEU A 220 0.40 -12.13 -6.52
N LEU A 221 0.56 -11.40 -5.41
CA LEU A 221 -0.57 -10.89 -4.64
C LEU A 221 -1.43 -9.94 -5.47
N ALA A 222 -0.82 -8.98 -6.16
CA ALA A 222 -1.52 -8.02 -6.99
C ALA A 222 -2.27 -8.70 -8.14
N SER A 223 -1.66 -9.70 -8.80
CA SER A 223 -2.30 -10.53 -9.82
C SER A 223 -3.49 -11.30 -9.27
N ALA A 224 -3.36 -11.90 -8.09
CA ALA A 224 -4.45 -12.63 -7.45
C ALA A 224 -5.64 -11.73 -7.11
N ILE A 225 -5.37 -10.53 -6.54
CA ILE A 225 -6.42 -9.53 -6.25
C ILE A 225 -7.09 -9.07 -7.55
N LEU A 226 -6.30 -8.81 -8.61
CA LEU A 226 -6.80 -8.34 -9.88
C LEU A 226 -7.72 -9.39 -10.55
N ASN A 227 -7.30 -10.65 -10.57
CA ASN A 227 -8.08 -11.76 -11.14
C ASN A 227 -9.41 -12.00 -10.41
N ASP A 228 -9.46 -11.77 -9.09
CA ASP A 228 -10.74 -11.84 -8.35
C ASP A 228 -11.70 -10.70 -8.72
N LYS A 229 -11.18 -9.54 -9.15
CA LYS A 229 -11.97 -8.33 -9.35
C LYS A 229 -12.35 -8.05 -10.80
N LEU A 230 -11.50 -8.45 -11.76
CA LEU A 230 -11.63 -8.02 -13.15
C LEU A 230 -11.08 -9.04 -14.13
N ALA A 231 -11.82 -9.31 -15.18
CA ALA A 231 -11.31 -9.96 -16.40
C ALA A 231 -11.92 -9.30 -17.64
N PHE A 232 -11.12 -9.15 -18.68
CA PHE A 232 -11.61 -8.81 -20.02
C PHE A 232 -11.86 -10.11 -20.79
N VAL A 233 -13.01 -10.20 -21.47
CA VAL A 233 -13.47 -11.43 -22.11
C VAL A 233 -13.88 -11.21 -23.55
N GLU A 234 -13.79 -12.26 -24.36
CA GLU A 234 -14.32 -12.30 -25.72
C GLU A 234 -15.79 -12.70 -25.66
N ARG A 235 -16.67 -11.88 -26.26
CA ARG A 235 -18.08 -12.26 -26.40
C ARG A 235 -18.22 -13.27 -27.51
N ASP A 236 -18.17 -14.53 -27.14
CA ASP A 236 -18.47 -15.66 -28.00
C ASP A 236 -19.95 -16.08 -27.92
N SER A 237 -20.26 -17.33 -28.06
CA SER A 237 -21.63 -17.87 -28.13
C SER A 237 -22.40 -17.91 -26.81
N ASP A 238 -21.80 -17.55 -25.66
CA ASP A 238 -22.46 -17.61 -24.35
C ASP A 238 -23.02 -16.23 -23.95
N SER A 239 -24.29 -16.19 -23.56
CA SER A 239 -24.93 -14.99 -23.03
C SER A 239 -24.42 -14.60 -21.62
N ASN A 240 -23.88 -15.57 -20.89
CA ASN A 240 -23.32 -15.34 -19.55
C ASN A 240 -21.84 -14.98 -19.66
N ILE A 241 -21.54 -13.72 -19.40
CA ILE A 241 -20.19 -13.15 -19.49
C ILE A 241 -19.15 -13.89 -18.64
N SER A 242 -19.58 -14.53 -17.55
CA SER A 242 -18.66 -15.29 -16.67
C SER A 242 -18.18 -16.62 -17.28
N ARG A 243 -18.79 -17.05 -18.39
CA ARG A 243 -18.42 -18.26 -19.13
C ARG A 243 -17.67 -17.98 -20.42
N CYS A 244 -17.61 -16.69 -20.81
CA CYS A 244 -16.85 -16.28 -22.00
C CYS A 244 -15.34 -16.48 -21.77
N HIS A 245 -14.61 -16.72 -22.84
CA HIS A 245 -13.17 -16.86 -22.80
C HIS A 245 -12.50 -15.54 -22.38
N ILE A 246 -11.51 -15.63 -21.52
CA ILE A 246 -10.71 -14.45 -21.13
C ILE A 246 -9.81 -14.07 -22.30
N CYS A 247 -9.76 -12.77 -22.61
CA CYS A 247 -8.90 -12.24 -23.66
C CYS A 247 -7.44 -12.60 -23.43
N LYS A 248 -6.77 -13.10 -24.48
CA LYS A 248 -5.36 -13.51 -24.39
C LYS A 248 -4.44 -12.38 -23.91
N TRP A 249 -4.62 -11.16 -24.43
CA TRP A 249 -3.80 -10.01 -24.04
C TRP A 249 -3.91 -9.66 -22.54
N TRP A 250 -5.08 -9.96 -21.94
CA TRP A 250 -5.29 -9.78 -20.51
C TRP A 250 -4.58 -10.84 -19.68
N LEU A 251 -4.66 -12.10 -20.12
CA LEU A 251 -3.90 -13.19 -19.49
C LEU A 251 -2.39 -12.93 -19.57
N ASP A 252 -1.88 -12.55 -20.74
CA ASP A 252 -0.47 -12.23 -20.95
C ASP A 252 0.02 -11.13 -19.99
N PHE A 253 -0.81 -10.10 -19.74
CA PHE A 253 -0.49 -9.05 -18.77
C PHE A 253 -0.48 -9.56 -17.33
N VAL A 254 -1.54 -10.28 -16.92
CA VAL A 254 -1.66 -10.81 -15.56
C VAL A 254 -0.54 -11.79 -15.24
N ASP A 255 -0.20 -12.66 -16.20
CA ASP A 255 0.90 -13.62 -16.08
C ASP A 255 2.26 -12.90 -16.01
N ALA A 256 2.47 -11.85 -16.80
CA ALA A 256 3.68 -11.04 -16.74
C ALA A 256 3.86 -10.36 -15.38
N VAL A 257 2.77 -9.91 -14.74
CA VAL A 257 2.81 -9.35 -13.38
C VAL A 257 3.13 -10.45 -12.36
N ALA A 258 2.53 -11.63 -12.48
CA ALA A 258 2.76 -12.77 -11.61
C ALA A 258 4.18 -13.35 -11.75
N ALA A 259 4.74 -13.34 -12.97
CA ALA A 259 6.06 -13.91 -13.28
C ALA A 259 7.26 -13.11 -12.72
N VAL A 260 7.02 -11.97 -12.07
CA VAL A 260 8.08 -11.10 -11.52
C VAL A 260 8.67 -11.64 -10.23
N LYS A 261 8.82 -12.87 -10.04
CA LYS A 261 9.74 -13.68 -9.21
C LYS A 261 9.13 -15.04 -8.87
N LEU A 262 9.48 -16.04 -9.60
CA LEU A 262 9.75 -17.35 -9.02
C LEU A 262 11.17 -17.30 -8.43
N VAL A 263 11.34 -16.74 -7.27
CA VAL A 263 12.42 -17.11 -6.36
C VAL A 263 11.83 -18.22 -5.50
N GLU A 264 12.57 -19.32 -5.38
CA GLU A 264 12.21 -20.44 -4.50
C GLU A 264 11.59 -19.96 -3.21
N LYS A 265 10.47 -20.55 -2.84
CA LYS A 265 9.88 -20.35 -1.52
C LYS A 265 10.89 -20.81 -0.48
N GLU A 266 11.65 -19.88 0.08
CA GLU A 266 12.11 -20.06 1.44
C GLU A 266 10.89 -20.01 2.33
N ASP A 267 10.79 -20.92 3.28
CA ASP A 267 9.72 -20.96 4.26
C ASP A 267 9.47 -19.55 4.82
N VAL A 268 8.22 -19.11 4.73
CA VAL A 268 7.83 -17.78 5.18
C VAL A 268 8.11 -17.69 6.68
N PRO A 269 9.04 -16.84 7.15
CA PRO A 269 9.30 -16.69 8.57
C PRO A 269 7.98 -16.36 9.30
N HIS A 270 7.75 -17.02 10.42
CA HIS A 270 6.59 -16.73 11.27
C HIS A 270 6.53 -15.21 11.57
N LYS A 271 5.34 -14.67 11.77
CA LYS A 271 5.14 -13.24 12.12
C LYS A 271 6.03 -12.79 13.29
N LEU A 272 6.30 -13.68 14.25
CA LEU A 272 7.20 -13.43 15.36
C LEU A 272 8.63 -13.19 14.91
N GLU A 273 9.15 -13.95 13.98
CA GLU A 273 10.51 -13.79 13.44
C GLU A 273 10.65 -12.46 12.68
N ARG A 274 9.64 -12.05 11.93
CA ARG A 274 9.60 -10.72 11.31
C ARG A 274 9.57 -9.60 12.34
N SER A 275 8.82 -9.79 13.43
CA SER A 275 8.82 -8.83 14.56
C SER A 275 10.20 -8.76 15.21
N ILE A 276 10.90 -9.89 15.34
CA ILE A 276 12.27 -9.96 15.85
C ILE A 276 13.24 -9.22 14.93
N GLU A 277 13.18 -9.46 13.61
CA GLU A 277 14.02 -8.73 12.64
C GLU A 277 13.75 -7.22 12.69
N TRP A 278 12.48 -6.82 12.72
CA TRP A 278 12.12 -5.41 12.88
C TRP A 278 12.67 -4.80 14.18
N ILE A 279 12.60 -5.53 15.31
CA ILE A 279 13.18 -5.08 16.58
C ILE A 279 14.70 -4.91 16.45
N LYS A 280 15.39 -5.88 15.83
CA LYS A 280 16.83 -5.83 15.61
C LYS A 280 17.23 -4.60 14.78
N ASP A 281 16.49 -4.35 13.70
CA ASP A 281 16.86 -3.30 12.75
C ASP A 281 16.43 -1.90 13.21
N GLN A 282 15.25 -1.77 13.80
CA GLN A 282 14.64 -0.47 14.05
C GLN A 282 14.66 -0.05 15.54
N VAL A 283 14.61 -1.02 16.45
CA VAL A 283 14.50 -0.74 17.90
C VAL A 283 15.81 -0.93 18.62
N ALA A 284 16.65 -1.87 18.18
CA ALA A 284 17.91 -2.19 18.82
C ALA A 284 18.85 -0.98 18.99
N PRO A 285 19.01 -0.05 18.02
CA PRO A 285 19.81 1.15 18.23
C PRO A 285 19.31 2.01 19.40
N SER A 286 17.99 2.18 19.51
CA SER A 286 17.37 2.93 20.61
C SER A 286 17.47 2.20 21.94
N LEU A 287 17.33 0.88 21.94
CA LEU A 287 17.54 0.06 23.15
C LEU A 287 18.98 0.10 23.61
N SER A 288 19.96 0.07 22.70
CA SER A 288 21.39 0.22 23.03
C SER A 288 21.67 1.57 23.69
N LEU A 289 21.15 2.66 23.11
CA LEU A 289 21.27 4.00 23.69
C LEU A 289 20.67 4.09 25.11
N ILE A 290 19.49 3.50 25.30
CA ILE A 290 18.82 3.44 26.61
C ILE A 290 19.63 2.61 27.59
N TYR A 291 20.18 1.48 27.15
CA TYR A 291 21.03 0.63 27.96
C TYR A 291 22.27 1.37 28.45
N ASP A 292 22.97 2.06 27.55
CA ASP A 292 24.17 2.83 27.88
C ASP A 292 23.86 4.01 28.80
N ALA A 293 22.69 4.67 28.63
CA ALA A 293 22.32 5.84 29.44
C ALA A 293 21.73 5.49 30.81
N LYS A 294 20.97 4.40 30.95
CA LYS A 294 20.13 4.07 32.11
C LYS A 294 20.27 2.63 32.62
N GLY A 295 21.06 1.82 31.93
CA GLY A 295 21.29 0.42 32.27
C GLY A 295 20.13 -0.50 31.96
N PHE A 296 20.27 -1.78 32.29
CA PHE A 296 19.32 -2.84 31.96
C PHE A 296 17.96 -2.70 32.70
N PHE A 297 17.93 -1.98 33.81
CA PHE A 297 16.71 -1.81 34.59
C PHE A 297 15.58 -1.18 33.79
N LEU A 298 15.86 -0.12 33.01
CA LEU A 298 14.84 0.54 32.18
C LEU A 298 14.38 -0.33 31.03
N ILE A 299 15.25 -1.17 30.48
CA ILE A 299 14.85 -2.14 29.44
C ILE A 299 13.85 -3.15 30.01
N ARG A 300 14.08 -3.66 31.23
CA ARG A 300 13.13 -4.54 31.92
C ARG A 300 11.78 -3.85 32.17
N GLU A 301 11.79 -2.58 32.52
CA GLU A 301 10.56 -1.79 32.70
C GLU A 301 9.78 -1.67 31.39
N VAL A 302 10.48 -1.39 30.27
CA VAL A 302 9.86 -1.32 28.93
C VAL A 302 9.28 -2.69 28.53
N LEU A 303 9.96 -3.78 28.80
CA LEU A 303 9.45 -5.13 28.53
C LEU A 303 8.22 -5.45 29.41
N ALA A 304 8.27 -5.10 30.72
CA ALA A 304 7.13 -5.29 31.62
C ALA A 304 5.88 -4.52 31.14
N LEU A 305 6.03 -3.26 30.75
CA LEU A 305 4.97 -2.46 30.15
C LEU A 305 4.43 -3.08 28.85
N GLY A 306 5.30 -3.77 28.10
CA GLY A 306 4.92 -4.50 26.91
C GLY A 306 4.02 -5.71 27.19
N PHE A 307 4.26 -6.42 28.30
CA PHE A 307 3.41 -7.55 28.72
C PHE A 307 1.95 -7.13 28.90
N ASP A 308 1.73 -6.02 29.61
CA ASP A 308 0.38 -5.52 29.91
C ASP A 308 -0.32 -4.93 28.68
N LYS A 309 0.43 -4.62 27.61
CA LYS A 309 -0.05 -4.00 26.38
C LYS A 309 -0.18 -4.98 25.20
N ARG A 310 0.06 -6.27 25.41
CA ARG A 310 -0.11 -7.26 24.35
C ARG A 310 -1.55 -7.32 23.87
N SER A 311 -1.71 -7.25 22.56
CA SER A 311 -3.00 -7.49 21.93
C SER A 311 -3.35 -8.98 21.92
N ARG A 312 -4.63 -9.28 21.69
CA ARG A 312 -5.08 -10.66 21.48
C ARG A 312 -4.35 -11.35 20.31
N GLN A 313 -4.04 -10.59 19.24
CA GLN A 313 -3.30 -11.13 18.09
C GLN A 313 -1.85 -11.42 18.44
N GLN A 314 -1.19 -10.55 19.19
CA GLN A 314 0.18 -10.79 19.66
C GLN A 314 0.25 -11.96 20.64
N GLN A 315 -0.75 -12.12 21.48
CA GLN A 315 -0.85 -13.27 22.36
C GLN A 315 -1.05 -14.58 21.58
N ALA A 316 -1.96 -14.60 20.60
CA ALA A 316 -2.17 -15.75 19.73
C ALA A 316 -0.90 -16.14 18.96
N LEU A 317 -0.16 -15.16 18.45
CA LEU A 317 1.12 -15.38 17.78
C LEU A 317 2.16 -16.02 18.71
N LEU A 318 2.21 -15.61 19.98
CA LEU A 318 3.09 -16.20 20.97
C LEU A 318 2.68 -17.64 21.30
N ASP A 319 1.37 -17.87 21.43
CA ASP A 319 0.82 -19.20 21.72
C ASP A 319 1.09 -20.17 20.56
N ASP A 320 0.91 -19.71 19.32
CA ASP A 320 1.27 -20.48 18.11
C ASP A 320 2.76 -20.81 18.07
N TYR A 321 3.62 -19.83 18.38
CA TYR A 321 5.07 -20.06 18.41
C TYR A 321 5.46 -21.07 19.49
N ARG A 322 4.92 -20.97 20.70
CA ARG A 322 5.18 -21.91 21.80
C ARG A 322 4.74 -23.33 21.44
N ASN A 323 3.58 -23.45 20.80
CA ASN A 323 3.06 -24.75 20.35
C ASN A 323 3.94 -25.38 19.25
N CYS A 324 4.50 -24.58 18.33
CA CYS A 324 5.35 -25.08 17.26
C CYS A 324 6.76 -25.51 17.73
N TYR A 325 7.31 -24.82 18.73
CA TYR A 325 8.72 -24.99 19.12
C TYR A 325 8.93 -25.57 20.52
N HIS A 326 7.87 -26.01 21.20
CA HIS A 326 7.94 -26.59 22.58
C HIS A 326 8.79 -25.75 23.55
N VAL A 327 8.65 -24.41 23.48
CA VAL A 327 9.37 -23.50 24.37
C VAL A 327 8.72 -23.58 25.76
N GLU A 328 9.41 -24.19 26.72
CA GLU A 328 9.00 -24.17 28.12
C GLU A 328 9.06 -22.75 28.68
N GLU A 329 8.12 -22.43 29.56
CA GLU A 329 8.12 -21.12 30.26
C GLU A 329 9.40 -20.97 31.10
N VAL A 330 10.19 -19.93 30.82
CA VAL A 330 11.36 -19.52 31.61
C VAL A 330 10.96 -18.48 32.64
#